data_01e34b0e401ea006b9092d803196054f
#
_entry.id   01e34b0e401ea006b9092d803196054f
#
_cell.length_a   1.000
_cell.length_b   1.000
_cell.length_c   1.000
_cell.angle_alpha   90.00
_cell.angle_beta   90.00
_cell.angle_gamma   90.00
#
_symmetry.space_group_name_H-M   'P 1'
#
loop_
_entity.id
_entity.type
_entity.pdbx_description
1 polymer ?
#
loop_
_entity_poly.entity_id
_entity_poly.type
_entity_poly.pdbx_seq_one_letter_code
_entity_poly.pdbx_strand_id
1 'polypeptide(L)'
;MVGTDSLIRSLARDAAPVRRLPPPHRRVARWLALALPVIALFGIIIGARPDLTYRAVEPAFFVPLLAALATAVCAAHAAFSSCVPGSAKWTLWLPVAPVAVWIGSLGRQCWQDWLTLGPEGVTFSPDPICLPIIAAVGAMPTIAMVAMVRRGAPLTPRLTAFLGALAAAALAYVGLRLVHPQDAAFLVLVWQFGSVGLFAAVVGAFGRRLLSWRRIAAA
;
A
#
# COMPACT_ATOMS: atom_id res chain seq x y z
N MET A 1 -0.29 -53.43 9.09
CA MET A 1 0.26 -52.05 9.10
C MET A 1 0.37 -51.58 7.68
N VAL A 2 -0.35 -50.52 7.30
CA VAL A 2 -0.23 -49.93 5.97
C VAL A 2 1.13 -49.24 5.89
N GLY A 3 1.99 -49.68 4.98
CA GLY A 3 3.34 -49.10 4.86
C GLY A 3 3.26 -47.62 4.46
N THR A 4 4.18 -46.80 4.94
CA THR A 4 4.24 -45.35 4.66
C THR A 4 4.19 -45.04 3.14
N ASP A 5 4.83 -45.90 2.32
CA ASP A 5 4.86 -45.76 0.86
C ASP A 5 3.50 -46.01 0.20
N SER A 6 2.68 -46.91 0.76
CA SER A 6 1.32 -47.13 0.24
C SER A 6 0.39 -45.97 0.58
N LEU A 7 0.55 -45.39 1.79
CA LEU A 7 -0.18 -44.18 2.19
C LEU A 7 0.19 -42.97 1.33
N ILE A 8 1.50 -42.73 1.08
CA ILE A 8 1.97 -41.65 0.20
C ILE A 8 1.39 -41.79 -1.19
N ARG A 9 1.41 -43.02 -1.76
CA ARG A 9 0.84 -43.27 -3.09
C ARG A 9 -0.68 -43.07 -3.13
N SER A 10 -1.41 -43.46 -2.11
CA SER A 10 -2.85 -43.21 -2.01
C SER A 10 -3.14 -41.70 -1.96
N LEU A 11 -2.50 -40.97 -1.05
CA LEU A 11 -2.66 -39.52 -0.92
C LEU A 11 -2.28 -38.76 -2.22
N ALA A 12 -1.23 -39.21 -2.92
CA ALA A 12 -0.82 -38.61 -4.18
C ALA A 12 -1.81 -38.86 -5.33
N ARG A 13 -2.50 -40.03 -5.35
CA ARG A 13 -3.55 -40.34 -6.33
C ARG A 13 -4.82 -39.54 -6.10
N ASP A 14 -5.17 -39.32 -4.84
CA ASP A 14 -6.39 -38.63 -4.42
C ASP A 14 -6.21 -37.09 -4.39
N ALA A 15 -4.95 -36.61 -4.57
CA ALA A 15 -4.66 -35.18 -4.61
C ALA A 15 -5.24 -34.51 -5.86
N ALA A 16 -6.24 -33.63 -5.64
CA ALA A 16 -6.76 -32.81 -6.72
C ALA A 16 -5.71 -31.79 -7.22
N PRO A 17 -5.69 -31.46 -8.53
CA PRO A 17 -4.74 -30.50 -9.07
C PRO A 17 -4.94 -29.11 -8.48
N VAL A 18 -3.91 -28.56 -7.85
CA VAL A 18 -3.95 -27.22 -7.27
C VAL A 18 -3.69 -26.14 -8.30
N ARG A 19 -4.52 -25.10 -8.32
CA ARG A 19 -4.31 -23.95 -9.18
C ARG A 19 -3.15 -23.11 -8.66
N ARG A 20 -2.08 -23.01 -9.45
CA ARG A 20 -0.89 -22.22 -9.08
C ARG A 20 -1.24 -20.72 -9.00
N LEU A 21 -0.68 -20.04 -7.98
CA LEU A 21 -0.79 -18.58 -7.88
C LEU A 21 -0.03 -17.90 -9.03
N PRO A 22 -0.61 -16.84 -9.61
CA PRO A 22 0.12 -16.01 -10.58
C PRO A 22 1.37 -15.39 -9.94
N PRO A 23 2.43 -15.12 -10.72
CA PRO A 23 3.65 -14.52 -10.21
C PRO A 23 3.37 -13.11 -9.62
N PRO A 24 4.18 -12.64 -8.63
CA PRO A 24 3.93 -11.40 -7.89
C PRO A 24 3.69 -10.18 -8.78
N HIS A 25 4.49 -9.99 -9.84
CA HIS A 25 4.33 -8.86 -10.76
C HIS A 25 2.96 -8.83 -11.47
N ARG A 26 2.41 -9.99 -11.88
CA ARG A 26 1.07 -10.06 -12.46
C ARG A 26 -0.02 -9.76 -11.43
N ARG A 27 0.23 -10.11 -10.17
CA ARG A 27 -0.69 -9.77 -9.07
C ARG A 27 -0.68 -8.27 -8.79
N VAL A 28 0.50 -7.63 -8.81
CA VAL A 28 0.63 -6.16 -8.72
C VAL A 28 -0.12 -5.48 -9.86
N ALA A 29 0.11 -5.92 -11.11
CA ALA A 29 -0.58 -5.36 -12.26
C ALA A 29 -2.11 -5.47 -12.15
N ARG A 30 -2.63 -6.62 -11.71
CA ARG A 30 -4.07 -6.80 -11.47
C ARG A 30 -4.60 -5.91 -10.34
N TRP A 31 -3.84 -5.77 -9.26
CA TRP A 31 -4.22 -4.89 -8.16
C TRP A 31 -4.28 -3.43 -8.60
N LEU A 32 -3.28 -2.95 -9.34
CA LEU A 32 -3.28 -1.61 -9.92
C LEU A 32 -4.42 -1.41 -10.93
N ALA A 33 -4.69 -2.40 -11.78
CA ALA A 33 -5.78 -2.35 -12.75
C ALA A 33 -7.17 -2.26 -12.08
N LEU A 34 -7.32 -2.75 -10.84
CA LEU A 34 -8.54 -2.58 -10.06
C LEU A 34 -8.57 -1.24 -9.31
N ALA A 35 -7.43 -0.80 -8.78
CA ALA A 35 -7.37 0.37 -7.91
C ALA A 35 -7.32 1.69 -8.68
N LEU A 36 -6.54 1.79 -9.76
CA LEU A 36 -6.36 3.04 -10.50
C LEU A 36 -7.65 3.58 -11.15
N PRO A 37 -8.52 2.77 -11.76
CA PRO A 37 -9.80 3.27 -12.29
C PRO A 37 -10.69 3.85 -11.21
N VAL A 38 -10.70 3.26 -10.01
CA VAL A 38 -11.49 3.75 -8.88
C VAL A 38 -10.93 5.10 -8.39
N ILE A 39 -9.61 5.22 -8.28
CA ILE A 39 -8.97 6.50 -7.92
C ILE A 39 -9.26 7.57 -8.98
N ALA A 40 -9.15 7.22 -10.26
CA ALA A 40 -9.49 8.12 -11.37
C ALA A 40 -10.96 8.57 -11.33
N LEU A 41 -11.87 7.63 -11.05
CA LEU A 41 -13.30 7.94 -10.90
C LEU A 41 -13.55 8.90 -9.73
N PHE A 42 -12.90 8.69 -8.59
CA PHE A 42 -12.94 9.65 -7.47
C PHE A 42 -12.42 11.02 -7.87
N GLY A 43 -11.32 11.07 -8.63
CA GLY A 43 -10.79 12.32 -9.17
C GLY A 43 -11.77 13.05 -10.11
N ILE A 44 -12.57 12.31 -10.88
CA ILE A 44 -13.62 12.87 -11.73
C ILE A 44 -14.82 13.38 -10.92
N ILE A 45 -15.26 12.60 -9.91
CA ILE A 45 -16.45 12.93 -9.10
C ILE A 45 -16.18 14.10 -8.16
N ILE A 46 -15.05 14.10 -7.46
CA ILE A 46 -14.68 15.15 -6.49
C ILE A 46 -14.17 16.39 -7.24
N GLY A 47 -13.64 16.21 -8.44
CA GLY A 47 -12.92 17.22 -9.21
C GLY A 47 -11.41 17.16 -8.94
N ALA A 48 -10.64 17.26 -10.01
CA ALA A 48 -9.20 17.45 -9.90
C ALA A 48 -8.90 18.83 -9.33
N ARG A 49 -7.80 18.96 -8.57
CA ARG A 49 -7.37 20.26 -8.04
C ARG A 49 -7.13 21.26 -9.18
N PRO A 50 -7.56 22.51 -9.05
CA PRO A 50 -7.55 23.48 -10.16
C PRO A 50 -6.14 23.81 -10.67
N ASP A 51 -5.13 23.72 -9.80
CA ASP A 51 -3.73 24.04 -10.10
C ASP A 51 -2.89 22.82 -10.50
N LEU A 52 -3.52 21.65 -10.76
CA LEU A 52 -2.81 20.40 -11.04
C LEU A 52 -1.85 20.51 -12.23
N THR A 53 -2.25 21.18 -13.30
CA THR A 53 -1.43 21.34 -14.51
C THR A 53 -0.16 22.14 -14.26
N TYR A 54 -0.25 23.16 -13.42
CA TYR A 54 0.87 23.98 -13.02
C TYR A 54 1.78 23.24 -12.02
N ARG A 55 1.19 22.62 -11.00
CA ARG A 55 1.92 21.88 -9.96
C ARG A 55 2.57 20.59 -10.46
N ALA A 56 2.02 19.96 -11.48
CA ALA A 56 2.55 18.70 -12.01
C ALA A 56 4.00 18.79 -12.52
N VAL A 57 4.48 19.97 -12.86
CA VAL A 57 5.86 20.22 -13.28
C VAL A 57 6.79 20.65 -12.14
N GLU A 58 6.24 20.95 -10.96
CA GLU A 58 7.03 21.35 -9.79
C GLU A 58 7.68 20.14 -9.11
N PRO A 59 9.01 20.12 -8.89
CA PRO A 59 9.68 19.02 -8.19
C PRO A 59 9.12 18.76 -6.78
N ALA A 60 8.67 19.80 -6.10
CA ALA A 60 8.05 19.72 -4.76
C ALA A 60 6.75 18.92 -4.75
N PHE A 61 6.00 18.90 -5.85
CA PHE A 61 4.79 18.08 -6.00
C PHE A 61 5.10 16.71 -6.60
N PHE A 62 5.88 16.70 -7.66
CA PHE A 62 6.11 15.52 -8.49
C PHE A 62 6.97 14.45 -7.79
N VAL A 63 8.05 14.84 -7.07
CA VAL A 63 8.96 13.88 -6.42
C VAL A 63 8.26 13.06 -5.35
N PRO A 64 7.54 13.64 -4.35
CA PRO A 64 6.82 12.84 -3.36
C PRO A 64 5.69 12.00 -3.99
N LEU A 65 5.04 12.48 -5.06
CA LEU A 65 3.99 11.73 -5.75
C LEU A 65 4.55 10.46 -6.39
N LEU A 66 5.65 10.56 -7.14
CA LEU A 66 6.30 9.39 -7.75
C LEU A 66 6.91 8.45 -6.72
N ALA A 67 7.50 8.98 -5.65
CA ALA A 67 8.05 8.18 -4.57
C ALA A 67 6.95 7.39 -3.86
N ALA A 68 5.77 7.99 -3.63
CA ALA A 68 4.61 7.30 -3.09
C ALA A 68 4.09 6.21 -4.04
N LEU A 69 3.98 6.49 -5.34
CA LEU A 69 3.58 5.50 -6.34
C LEU A 69 4.58 4.33 -6.40
N ALA A 70 5.88 4.62 -6.41
CA ALA A 70 6.92 3.61 -6.36
C ALA A 70 6.84 2.79 -5.07
N THR A 71 6.57 3.44 -3.92
CA THR A 71 6.33 2.76 -2.64
C THR A 71 5.15 1.80 -2.74
N ALA A 72 4.03 2.24 -3.33
CA ALA A 72 2.84 1.41 -3.50
C ALA A 72 3.14 0.15 -4.33
N VAL A 73 3.84 0.30 -5.45
CA VAL A 73 4.23 -0.82 -6.33
C VAL A 73 5.22 -1.77 -5.65
N CYS A 74 6.26 -1.24 -5.03
CA CYS A 74 7.29 -2.03 -4.34
C CYS A 74 6.72 -2.77 -3.12
N ALA A 75 5.89 -2.11 -2.31
CA ALA A 75 5.27 -2.71 -1.14
C ALA A 75 4.23 -3.77 -1.54
N ALA A 76 3.44 -3.55 -2.59
CA ALA A 76 2.54 -4.56 -3.14
C ALA A 76 3.31 -5.78 -3.67
N HIS A 77 4.43 -5.55 -4.39
CA HIS A 77 5.28 -6.64 -4.86
C HIS A 77 5.85 -7.44 -3.69
N ALA A 78 6.37 -6.78 -2.66
CA ALA A 78 6.88 -7.42 -1.46
C ALA A 78 5.79 -8.22 -0.72
N ALA A 79 4.58 -7.65 -0.57
CA ALA A 79 3.43 -8.33 0.05
C ALA A 79 3.02 -9.60 -0.72
N PHE A 80 3.00 -9.57 -2.05
CA PHE A 80 2.67 -10.75 -2.86
C PHE A 80 3.80 -11.76 -2.91
N SER A 81 5.06 -11.32 -2.85
CA SER A 81 6.24 -12.21 -2.79
C SER A 81 6.30 -12.96 -1.47
N SER A 82 5.92 -12.34 -0.35
CA SER A 82 5.88 -13.00 0.97
C SER A 82 4.84 -14.13 1.08
N CYS A 83 3.93 -14.25 0.09
CA CYS A 83 2.98 -15.36 -0.02
C CYS A 83 3.56 -16.56 -0.81
N VAL A 84 4.78 -16.45 -1.36
CA VAL A 84 5.39 -17.50 -2.18
C VAL A 84 6.56 -18.12 -1.43
N PRO A 85 6.49 -19.43 -1.08
CA PRO A 85 7.60 -20.13 -0.45
C PRO A 85 8.87 -20.05 -1.33
N GLY A 86 10.03 -19.83 -0.71
CA GLY A 86 11.29 -19.72 -1.45
C GLY A 86 11.52 -18.40 -2.18
N SER A 87 10.63 -17.42 -2.05
CA SER A 87 10.85 -16.08 -2.61
C SER A 87 12.09 -15.42 -1.99
N ALA A 88 12.83 -14.66 -2.81
CA ALA A 88 14.06 -14.02 -2.37
C ALA A 88 13.79 -12.97 -1.27
N LYS A 89 14.49 -13.06 -0.13
CA LYS A 89 14.26 -12.18 1.03
C LYS A 89 14.52 -10.71 0.74
N TRP A 90 15.36 -10.38 -0.23
CA TRP A 90 15.64 -9.00 -0.62
C TRP A 90 14.40 -8.27 -1.17
N THR A 91 13.41 -9.00 -1.71
CA THR A 91 12.16 -8.41 -2.20
C THR A 91 11.38 -7.68 -1.11
N LEU A 92 11.56 -8.07 0.15
CA LEU A 92 10.92 -7.41 1.31
C LEU A 92 11.49 -6.01 1.57
N TRP A 93 12.70 -5.73 1.10
CA TRP A 93 13.37 -4.43 1.25
C TRP A 93 13.11 -3.45 0.11
N LEU A 94 12.43 -3.92 -0.96
CA LEU A 94 12.11 -3.08 -2.12
C LEU A 94 11.43 -1.74 -1.77
N PRO A 95 10.47 -1.66 -0.84
CA PRO A 95 9.81 -0.39 -0.54
C PRO A 95 10.67 0.59 0.25
N VAL A 96 11.81 0.18 0.83
CA VAL A 96 12.62 1.03 1.72
C VAL A 96 13.18 2.24 0.97
N ALA A 97 13.74 2.05 -0.22
CA ALA A 97 14.32 3.15 -0.99
C ALA A 97 13.26 4.20 -1.41
N PRO A 98 12.13 3.83 -2.03
CA PRO A 98 11.12 4.82 -2.39
C PRO A 98 10.45 5.46 -1.16
N VAL A 99 10.28 4.76 -0.03
CA VAL A 99 9.83 5.36 1.23
C VAL A 99 10.83 6.40 1.73
N ALA A 100 12.12 6.11 1.70
CA ALA A 100 13.15 7.07 2.12
C ALA A 100 13.16 8.33 1.24
N VAL A 101 12.99 8.19 -0.08
CA VAL A 101 12.85 9.33 -1.00
C VAL A 101 11.57 10.11 -0.70
N TRP A 102 10.46 9.42 -0.42
CA TRP A 102 9.19 10.06 -0.10
C TRP A 102 9.29 10.91 1.17
N ILE A 103 9.76 10.31 2.28
CA ILE A 103 9.96 11.02 3.56
C ILE A 103 10.97 12.15 3.39
N GLY A 104 12.11 11.88 2.75
CA GLY A 104 13.18 12.85 2.55
C GLY A 104 12.74 14.06 1.72
N SER A 105 11.91 13.85 0.69
CA SER A 105 11.36 14.94 -0.13
C SER A 105 10.41 15.83 0.66
N LEU A 106 9.52 15.25 1.47
CA LEU A 106 8.61 16.00 2.34
C LEU A 106 9.36 16.71 3.48
N GLY A 107 10.33 16.03 4.09
CA GLY A 107 11.17 16.63 5.13
C GLY A 107 11.97 17.83 4.61
N ARG A 108 12.50 17.73 3.39
CA ARG A 108 13.19 18.86 2.74
C ARG A 108 12.25 20.04 2.50
N GLN A 109 11.02 19.81 2.05
CA GLN A 109 10.02 20.87 1.87
C GLN A 109 9.66 21.52 3.20
N CYS A 110 9.40 20.73 4.22
CA CYS A 110 9.12 21.22 5.59
C CYS A 110 10.28 22.08 6.11
N TRP A 111 11.53 21.69 5.86
CA TRP A 111 12.71 22.47 6.23
C TRP A 111 12.80 23.79 5.46
N GLN A 112 12.48 23.80 4.17
CA GLN A 112 12.43 25.02 3.37
C GLN A 112 11.33 25.97 3.83
N ASP A 113 10.13 25.46 4.11
CA ASP A 113 9.02 26.25 4.65
C ASP A 113 9.39 26.88 6.00
N TRP A 114 10.08 26.14 6.87
CA TRP A 114 10.61 26.66 8.14
C TRP A 114 11.61 27.80 7.93
N LEU A 115 12.54 27.66 6.99
CA LEU A 115 13.56 28.68 6.72
C LEU A 115 12.98 29.96 6.10
N THR A 116 11.90 29.84 5.31
CA THR A 116 11.31 30.97 4.57
C THR A 116 10.20 31.67 5.35
N LEU A 117 9.36 30.93 6.06
CA LEU A 117 8.17 31.42 6.75
C LEU A 117 8.31 31.38 8.30
N GLY A 118 9.42 30.82 8.80
CA GLY A 118 9.60 30.64 10.24
C GLY A 118 8.58 29.71 10.87
N PRO A 119 8.16 29.96 12.14
CA PRO A 119 7.16 29.12 12.84
C PRO A 119 5.81 29.02 12.11
N GLU A 120 5.45 30.03 11.31
CA GLU A 120 4.19 30.05 10.55
C GLU A 120 4.19 29.02 9.42
N GLY A 121 5.36 28.67 8.88
CA GLY A 121 5.52 27.66 7.82
C GLY A 121 5.27 26.22 8.30
N VAL A 122 5.23 25.99 9.62
CA VAL A 122 5.01 24.67 10.25
C VAL A 122 3.75 24.63 11.11
N THR A 123 2.78 25.50 10.84
CA THR A 123 1.51 25.49 11.57
C THR A 123 0.72 24.23 11.27
N PHE A 124 0.23 23.59 12.35
CA PHE A 124 -0.62 22.41 12.25
C PHE A 124 -2.09 22.82 12.20
N SER A 125 -2.66 22.82 11.01
CA SER A 125 -4.09 23.04 10.79
C SER A 125 -4.73 21.77 10.24
N PRO A 126 -5.17 20.83 11.10
CA PRO A 126 -5.76 19.59 10.62
C PRO A 126 -7.06 19.85 9.88
N ASP A 127 -7.16 19.33 8.67
CA ASP A 127 -8.40 19.37 7.88
C ASP A 127 -9.18 18.07 8.11
N PRO A 128 -10.33 18.11 8.80
CA PRO A 128 -11.13 16.93 9.09
C PRO A 128 -11.70 16.25 7.82
N ILE A 129 -11.79 16.98 6.71
CA ILE A 129 -12.29 16.45 5.43
C ILE A 129 -11.27 15.50 4.78
N CYS A 130 -9.98 15.63 5.07
CA CYS A 130 -8.95 14.72 4.56
C CYS A 130 -9.19 13.25 4.95
N LEU A 131 -9.60 12.98 6.20
CA LEU A 131 -9.79 11.62 6.70
C LEU A 131 -10.85 10.81 5.92
N PRO A 132 -12.09 11.30 5.72
CA PRO A 132 -13.08 10.59 4.92
C PRO A 132 -12.66 10.43 3.45
N ILE A 133 -11.96 11.39 2.86
CA ILE A 133 -11.45 11.26 1.48
C ILE A 133 -10.38 10.17 1.41
N ILE A 134 -9.40 10.16 2.33
CA ILE A 134 -8.38 9.10 2.40
C ILE A 134 -9.03 7.73 2.59
N ALA A 135 -10.02 7.62 3.48
CA ALA A 135 -10.72 6.37 3.73
C ALA A 135 -11.47 5.90 2.47
N ALA A 136 -12.20 6.80 1.79
CA ALA A 136 -12.95 6.48 0.58
C ALA A 136 -12.03 6.07 -0.58
N VAL A 137 -10.99 6.85 -0.86
CA VAL A 137 -10.01 6.58 -1.93
C VAL A 137 -9.20 5.31 -1.62
N GLY A 138 -8.84 5.09 -0.34
CA GLY A 138 -8.05 3.95 0.12
C GLY A 138 -8.84 2.65 0.30
N ALA A 139 -10.17 2.71 0.40
CA ALA A 139 -11.00 1.52 0.69
C ALA A 139 -10.85 0.43 -0.37
N MET A 140 -10.98 0.77 -1.65
CA MET A 140 -10.91 -0.21 -2.74
C MET A 140 -9.51 -0.84 -2.89
N PRO A 141 -8.41 -0.08 -2.94
CA PRO A 141 -7.07 -0.65 -2.92
C PRO A 141 -6.83 -1.60 -1.74
N THR A 142 -7.33 -1.24 -0.55
CA THR A 142 -7.20 -2.04 0.67
C THR A 142 -7.99 -3.35 0.57
N ILE A 143 -9.27 -3.29 0.17
CA ILE A 143 -10.12 -4.48 0.01
C ILE A 143 -9.54 -5.42 -1.04
N ALA A 144 -9.13 -4.90 -2.20
CA ALA A 144 -8.50 -5.67 -3.25
C ALA A 144 -7.20 -6.34 -2.76
N MET A 145 -6.36 -5.60 -2.03
CA MET A 145 -5.12 -6.12 -1.45
C MET A 145 -5.39 -7.27 -0.49
N VAL A 146 -6.29 -7.09 0.48
CA VAL A 146 -6.67 -8.12 1.46
C VAL A 146 -7.22 -9.36 0.77
N ALA A 147 -8.14 -9.20 -0.19
CA ALA A 147 -8.73 -10.32 -0.93
C ALA A 147 -7.65 -11.12 -1.71
N MET A 148 -6.72 -10.42 -2.35
CA MET A 148 -5.65 -11.04 -3.13
C MET A 148 -4.57 -11.69 -2.26
N VAL A 149 -4.23 -11.10 -1.11
CA VAL A 149 -3.26 -11.66 -0.16
C VAL A 149 -3.83 -12.91 0.51
N ARG A 150 -5.11 -12.90 0.91
CA ARG A 150 -5.78 -14.08 1.51
C ARG A 150 -5.68 -15.32 0.63
N ARG A 151 -5.79 -15.18 -0.70
CA ARG A 151 -5.63 -16.30 -1.64
C ARG A 151 -4.23 -16.89 -1.67
N GLY A 152 -3.23 -16.17 -1.15
CA GLY A 152 -1.82 -16.54 -1.20
C GLY A 152 -1.30 -17.27 0.02
N ALA A 153 -2.09 -17.42 1.09
CA ALA A 153 -1.69 -18.07 2.35
C ALA A 153 -0.30 -17.59 2.85
N PRO A 154 -0.19 -16.35 3.34
CA PRO A 154 1.09 -15.74 3.66
C PRO A 154 1.83 -16.45 4.78
N LEU A 155 3.13 -16.70 4.58
CA LEU A 155 4.01 -17.33 5.58
C LEU A 155 4.31 -16.41 6.77
N THR A 156 4.33 -15.10 6.52
CA THR A 156 4.58 -14.06 7.53
C THR A 156 3.40 -13.08 7.57
N PRO A 157 2.25 -13.46 8.15
CA PRO A 157 0.99 -12.71 8.00
C PRO A 157 1.05 -11.28 8.52
N ARG A 158 1.83 -11.00 9.58
CA ARG A 158 2.00 -9.64 10.10
C ARG A 158 2.74 -8.73 9.11
N LEU A 159 3.89 -9.20 8.61
CA LEU A 159 4.68 -8.45 7.65
C LEU A 159 3.93 -8.27 6.32
N THR A 160 3.27 -9.32 5.83
CA THR A 160 2.45 -9.26 4.62
C THR A 160 1.31 -8.25 4.76
N ALA A 161 0.64 -8.24 5.92
CA ALA A 161 -0.43 -7.28 6.21
C ALA A 161 0.11 -5.84 6.28
N PHE A 162 1.25 -5.62 6.94
CA PHE A 162 1.93 -4.33 6.99
C PHE A 162 2.28 -3.82 5.58
N LEU A 163 2.95 -4.65 4.78
CA LEU A 163 3.34 -4.28 3.41
C LEU A 163 2.13 -4.01 2.51
N GLY A 164 1.07 -4.81 2.64
CA GLY A 164 -0.18 -4.62 1.92
C GLY A 164 -0.90 -3.32 2.30
N ALA A 165 -0.92 -3.00 3.60
CA ALA A 165 -1.48 -1.76 4.10
C ALA A 165 -0.66 -0.54 3.65
N LEU A 166 0.68 -0.63 3.71
CA LEU A 166 1.57 0.41 3.21
C LEU A 166 1.34 0.66 1.70
N ALA A 167 1.20 -0.41 0.91
CA ALA A 167 0.92 -0.29 -0.52
C ALA A 167 -0.40 0.44 -0.80
N ALA A 168 -1.48 0.03 -0.11
CA ALA A 168 -2.80 0.63 -0.29
C ALA A 168 -2.84 2.10 0.18
N ALA A 169 -2.21 2.41 1.31
CA ALA A 169 -2.15 3.76 1.85
C ALA A 169 -1.28 4.70 1.00
N ALA A 170 -0.14 4.21 0.48
CA ALA A 170 0.68 4.98 -0.45
C ALA A 170 -0.07 5.30 -1.76
N LEU A 171 -0.86 4.34 -2.26
CA LEU A 171 -1.70 4.58 -3.45
C LEU A 171 -2.86 5.53 -3.16
N ALA A 172 -3.47 5.45 -1.97
CA ALA A 172 -4.50 6.40 -1.52
C ALA A 172 -3.94 7.83 -1.40
N TYR A 173 -2.70 7.98 -0.91
CA TYR A 173 -2.01 9.27 -0.91
C TYR A 173 -1.87 9.86 -2.31
N VAL A 174 -1.48 9.04 -3.30
CA VAL A 174 -1.42 9.49 -4.70
C VAL A 174 -2.77 10.03 -5.16
N GLY A 175 -3.86 9.31 -4.87
CA GLY A 175 -5.22 9.75 -5.21
C GLY A 175 -5.61 11.07 -4.51
N LEU A 176 -5.30 11.18 -3.21
CA LEU A 176 -5.58 12.39 -2.43
C LEU A 176 -4.87 13.62 -3.01
N ARG A 177 -3.59 13.50 -3.36
CA ARG A 177 -2.79 14.58 -3.94
C ARG A 177 -3.32 15.12 -5.27
N LEU A 178 -4.08 14.33 -6.00
CA LEU A 178 -4.68 14.72 -7.26
C LEU A 178 -5.99 15.52 -7.10
N VAL A 179 -6.67 15.37 -5.96
CA VAL A 179 -7.99 16.01 -5.71
C VAL A 179 -7.95 17.09 -4.64
N HIS A 180 -7.00 17.01 -3.68
CA HIS A 180 -6.98 17.90 -2.53
C HIS A 180 -5.85 18.93 -2.60
N PRO A 181 -6.17 20.25 -2.51
CA PRO A 181 -5.20 21.33 -2.75
C PRO A 181 -4.25 21.62 -1.58
N GLN A 182 -4.32 20.89 -0.47
CA GLN A 182 -3.45 21.14 0.68
C GLN A 182 -2.02 20.65 0.45
N ASP A 183 -1.07 21.58 0.50
CA ASP A 183 0.35 21.35 0.21
C ASP A 183 1.28 21.61 1.40
N ALA A 184 0.77 22.00 2.58
CA ALA A 184 1.60 22.24 3.76
C ALA A 184 2.44 20.98 4.08
N ALA A 185 3.76 21.06 3.81
CA ALA A 185 4.64 19.90 3.89
C ALA A 185 4.68 19.27 5.29
N PHE A 186 4.59 20.09 6.34
CA PHE A 186 4.54 19.61 7.72
C PHE A 186 3.25 18.83 8.02
N LEU A 187 2.10 19.32 7.56
CA LEU A 187 0.83 18.63 7.71
C LEU A 187 0.84 17.30 6.97
N VAL A 188 1.36 17.29 5.71
CA VAL A 188 1.50 16.08 4.90
C VAL A 188 2.41 15.07 5.59
N LEU A 189 3.56 15.51 6.10
CA LEU A 189 4.53 14.62 6.75
C LEU A 189 3.98 14.02 8.05
N VAL A 190 3.43 14.83 8.94
CA VAL A 190 2.99 14.37 10.27
C VAL A 190 1.63 13.69 10.20
N TRP A 191 0.65 14.31 9.54
CA TRP A 191 -0.73 13.83 9.53
C TRP A 191 -0.94 12.70 8.53
N GLN A 192 -0.56 12.88 7.28
CA GLN A 192 -0.82 11.87 6.25
C GLN A 192 0.16 10.70 6.37
N PHE A 193 1.48 10.98 6.46
CA PHE A 193 2.47 9.91 6.56
C PHE A 193 2.39 9.21 7.93
N GLY A 194 2.16 9.95 9.00
CA GLY A 194 1.92 9.39 10.33
C GLY A 194 0.68 8.48 10.34
N SER A 195 -0.41 8.89 9.70
CA SER A 195 -1.63 8.07 9.55
C SER A 195 -1.37 6.82 8.71
N VAL A 196 -0.61 6.91 7.62
CA VAL A 196 -0.20 5.75 6.80
C VAL A 196 0.61 4.76 7.62
N GLY A 197 1.61 5.25 8.36
CA GLY A 197 2.46 4.44 9.23
C GLY A 197 1.67 3.76 10.34
N LEU A 198 0.81 4.51 11.03
CA LEU A 198 -0.08 4.00 12.08
C LEU A 198 -1.04 2.95 11.53
N PHE A 199 -1.70 3.22 10.41
CA PHE A 199 -2.61 2.27 9.76
C PHE A 199 -1.89 0.99 9.36
N ALA A 200 -0.72 1.09 8.73
CA ALA A 200 0.08 -0.08 8.35
C ALA A 200 0.55 -0.88 9.58
N ALA A 201 0.96 -0.22 10.65
CA ALA A 201 1.36 -0.87 11.90
C ALA A 201 0.19 -1.59 12.58
N VAL A 202 -0.98 -0.94 12.70
CA VAL A 202 -2.20 -1.52 13.27
C VAL A 202 -2.64 -2.74 12.45
N VAL A 203 -2.76 -2.61 11.12
CA VAL A 203 -3.13 -3.73 10.25
C VAL A 203 -2.09 -4.86 10.33
N GLY A 204 -0.80 -4.53 10.42
CA GLY A 204 0.28 -5.48 10.63
C GLY A 204 0.15 -6.24 11.95
N ALA A 205 -0.15 -5.55 13.05
CA ALA A 205 -0.36 -6.16 14.36
C ALA A 205 -1.51 -7.18 14.34
N PHE A 206 -2.61 -6.85 13.66
CA PHE A 206 -3.76 -7.73 13.48
C PHE A 206 -3.61 -8.74 12.33
N GLY A 207 -2.50 -8.73 11.60
CA GLY A 207 -2.27 -9.54 10.40
C GLY A 207 -2.51 -11.03 10.58
N ARG A 208 -2.18 -11.60 11.75
CA ARG A 208 -2.48 -13.00 12.07
C ARG A 208 -3.98 -13.30 12.11
N ARG A 209 -4.80 -12.37 12.63
CA ARG A 209 -6.25 -12.52 12.70
C ARG A 209 -6.90 -12.31 11.33
N LEU A 210 -6.41 -11.33 10.56
CA LEU A 210 -6.91 -10.99 9.24
C LEU A 210 -6.60 -12.05 8.19
N LEU A 211 -5.43 -12.71 8.31
CA LEU A 211 -4.89 -13.65 7.32
C LEU A 211 -4.81 -15.10 7.84
N SER A 212 -5.62 -15.45 8.87
CA SER A 212 -5.59 -16.79 9.44
C SER A 212 -6.16 -17.86 8.49
N TRP A 213 -5.43 -18.98 8.34
CA TRP A 213 -5.79 -20.13 7.50
C TRP A 213 -7.15 -20.77 7.81
N ARG A 214 -7.55 -20.76 9.10
CA ARG A 214 -8.79 -21.43 9.55
C ARG A 214 -10.07 -20.87 8.93
N ARG A 215 -10.04 -19.63 8.43
CA ARG A 215 -11.20 -19.01 7.75
C ARG A 215 -11.26 -19.27 6.26
N ILE A 216 -10.18 -19.77 5.66
CA ILE A 216 -10.07 -20.00 4.21
C ILE A 216 -10.55 -21.42 3.86
N ALA A 217 -10.44 -22.37 4.79
CA ALA A 217 -10.89 -23.76 4.61
C ALA A 217 -12.40 -23.94 4.81
N ALA A 218 -13.12 -22.92 5.28
CA ALA A 218 -14.55 -22.96 5.58
C ALA A 218 -15.42 -22.19 4.55
N ALA A 219 -14.83 -21.66 3.48
CA ALA A 219 -15.50 -20.98 2.36
C ALA A 219 -15.17 -21.65 1.03
#